data_9ca84f902dede0bc88aae6a9559c75d2
#
_entry.id   9ca84f902dede0bc88aae6a9559c75d2
#
_cell.length_a   1.000
_cell.length_b   1.000
_cell.length_c   1.000
_cell.angle_alpha   90.00
_cell.angle_beta   90.00
_cell.angle_gamma   90.00
#
_symmetry.space_group_name_H-M   'P 1'
#
loop_
_entity.id
_entity.type
_entity.pdbx_description
1 polymer ?
#
loop_
_entity_poly.entity_id
_entity_poly.type
_entity_poly.pdbx_seq_one_letter_code
_entity_poly.pdbx_strand_id
1 'polypeptide(L)'
;MKKTILLLLAILTMSTVLAQTKVYKGTSTYSGDVICNVNNNKVYKKNSSYSGDVTCNISGSKIYKENSSYSGDVLYNIQDGKVYKATSTYSGDIVMTIKDGKIYKGTSSYSGDVIATIRDGKVYTGNSSYSGDIAFTIDDYATIEEFVAIWHTVKYIY
;
A
#
# COMPACT_ATOMS: atom_id res chain seq x y z
N MET A 1 31.98 43.32 35.76
CA MET A 1 31.12 43.29 34.56
C MET A 1 30.99 41.86 34.11
N LYS A 2 29.84 41.23 34.38
CA LYS A 2 29.57 39.83 33.98
C LYS A 2 28.91 39.86 32.58
N LYS A 3 29.58 39.28 31.59
CA LYS A 3 29.05 39.12 30.23
C LYS A 3 28.12 37.89 30.23
N THR A 4 26.83 38.11 30.13
CA THR A 4 25.84 37.06 29.95
C THR A 4 25.84 36.65 28.49
N ILE A 5 26.32 35.42 28.21
CA ILE A 5 26.25 34.80 26.88
C ILE A 5 24.86 34.22 26.74
N LEU A 6 24.02 34.84 25.90
CA LEU A 6 22.73 34.33 25.54
C LEU A 6 22.91 33.23 24.47
N LEU A 7 22.83 31.97 24.88
CA LEU A 7 22.87 30.82 23.98
C LEU A 7 21.52 30.69 23.31
N LEU A 8 21.40 31.15 22.07
CA LEU A 8 20.22 31.01 21.23
C LEU A 8 20.17 29.54 20.73
N LEU A 9 19.40 28.69 21.43
CA LEU A 9 19.18 27.32 21.02
C LEU A 9 18.17 27.32 19.84
N ALA A 10 18.68 27.32 18.62
CA ALA A 10 17.86 27.10 17.43
C ALA A 10 17.37 25.66 17.42
N ILE A 11 16.12 25.45 17.86
CA ILE A 11 15.43 24.17 17.70
C ILE A 11 15.13 24.02 16.21
N LEU A 12 16.00 23.28 15.52
CA LEU A 12 15.77 22.85 14.14
C LEU A 12 14.67 21.78 14.19
N THR A 13 13.41 22.19 14.05
CA THR A 13 12.31 21.24 13.82
C THR A 13 12.52 20.61 12.46
N MET A 14 13.19 19.45 12.40
CA MET A 14 13.15 18.59 11.25
C MET A 14 11.71 18.12 11.10
N SER A 15 10.92 18.81 10.27
CA SER A 15 9.70 18.25 9.72
C SER A 15 10.12 17.07 8.87
N THR A 16 9.96 15.85 9.40
CA THR A 16 10.01 14.65 8.59
C THR A 16 8.84 14.75 7.61
N VAL A 17 9.14 15.19 6.40
CA VAL A 17 8.22 15.01 5.27
C VAL A 17 8.14 13.49 5.11
N LEU A 18 7.06 12.89 5.62
CA LEU A 18 6.77 11.48 5.34
C LEU A 18 6.67 11.36 3.82
N ALA A 19 7.58 10.61 3.24
CA ALA A 19 7.60 10.39 1.80
C ALA A 19 6.24 9.77 1.41
N GLN A 20 5.56 10.42 0.46
CA GLN A 20 4.30 9.95 -0.08
C GLN A 20 4.61 8.89 -1.13
N THR A 21 4.27 7.63 -0.86
CA THR A 21 4.41 6.55 -1.83
C THR A 21 3.39 6.70 -2.93
N LYS A 22 3.81 6.77 -4.19
CA LYS A 22 2.94 6.90 -5.35
C LYS A 22 2.90 5.62 -6.16
N VAL A 23 1.74 5.37 -6.76
CA VAL A 23 1.48 4.21 -7.61
C VAL A 23 1.14 4.71 -9.01
N TYR A 24 1.91 4.28 -9.99
CA TYR A 24 1.80 4.72 -11.38
C TYR A 24 1.30 3.61 -12.29
N LYS A 25 0.58 3.97 -13.34
CA LYS A 25 0.11 3.04 -14.36
C LYS A 25 1.29 2.45 -15.14
N GLY A 26 1.35 1.13 -15.25
CA GLY A 26 2.39 0.42 -15.99
C GLY A 26 3.80 0.81 -15.53
N THR A 27 4.64 1.21 -16.46
CA THR A 27 6.03 1.64 -16.24
C THR A 27 6.18 3.16 -16.12
N SER A 28 5.08 3.90 -16.08
CA SER A 28 5.12 5.37 -16.04
C SER A 28 5.74 5.88 -14.74
N THR A 29 6.35 7.07 -14.82
CA THR A 29 6.78 7.89 -13.68
C THR A 29 6.19 9.30 -13.77
N TYR A 30 5.29 9.51 -14.75
CA TYR A 30 4.66 10.79 -15.01
C TYR A 30 3.53 11.07 -14.00
N SER A 31 3.50 12.27 -13.44
CA SER A 31 2.53 12.64 -12.38
C SER A 31 1.06 12.53 -12.82
N GLY A 32 0.77 12.63 -14.11
CA GLY A 32 -0.56 12.43 -14.68
C GLY A 32 -1.04 10.97 -14.68
N ASP A 33 -0.10 10.02 -14.57
CA ASP A 33 -0.37 8.58 -14.58
C ASP A 33 -0.44 7.97 -13.16
N VAL A 34 -0.46 8.81 -12.14
CA VAL A 34 -0.66 8.33 -10.75
C VAL A 34 -2.06 7.77 -10.60
N ILE A 35 -2.15 6.50 -10.22
CA ILE A 35 -3.41 5.79 -9.92
C ILE A 35 -3.87 6.13 -8.52
N CYS A 36 -2.97 5.99 -7.55
CA CYS A 36 -3.20 6.29 -6.15
C CYS A 36 -1.89 6.67 -5.44
N ASN A 37 -2.01 7.18 -4.23
CA ASN A 37 -0.88 7.44 -3.37
C ASN A 37 -1.17 6.97 -1.94
N VAL A 38 -0.11 6.64 -1.18
CA VAL A 38 -0.20 6.31 0.24
C VAL A 38 0.40 7.43 1.04
N ASN A 39 -0.35 7.92 2.01
CA ASN A 39 0.11 8.94 2.94
C ASN A 39 -0.58 8.75 4.31
N ASN A 40 0.18 8.76 5.40
CA ASN A 40 -0.34 8.62 6.77
C ASN A 40 -1.30 7.43 6.92
N ASN A 41 -0.88 6.24 6.47
CA ASN A 41 -1.65 5.00 6.53
C ASN A 41 -3.01 5.06 5.78
N LYS A 42 -3.14 5.93 4.79
CA LYS A 42 -4.33 6.03 3.94
C LYS A 42 -3.94 5.98 2.47
N VAL A 43 -4.75 5.29 1.69
CA VAL A 43 -4.62 5.28 0.23
C VAL A 43 -5.62 6.28 -0.33
N TYR A 44 -5.13 7.20 -1.15
CA TYR A 44 -5.90 8.26 -1.80
C TYR A 44 -5.96 8.05 -3.31
N LYS A 45 -7.04 8.49 -3.94
CA LYS A 45 -7.16 8.51 -5.40
C LYS A 45 -6.15 9.48 -6.01
N LYS A 46 -5.44 9.04 -7.05
CA LYS A 46 -4.46 9.85 -7.80
C LYS A 46 -3.46 10.55 -6.86
N ASN A 47 -3.17 11.82 -7.10
CA ASN A 47 -2.30 12.66 -6.28
C ASN A 47 -3.07 13.42 -5.17
N SER A 48 -4.29 12.98 -4.82
CA SER A 48 -5.11 13.67 -3.82
C SER A 48 -4.55 13.53 -2.40
N SER A 49 -4.85 14.51 -1.56
CA SER A 49 -4.70 14.46 -0.09
C SER A 49 -6.03 14.78 0.62
N TYR A 50 -7.12 14.86 -0.16
CA TYR A 50 -8.44 15.21 0.35
C TYR A 50 -9.11 13.99 1.00
N SER A 51 -9.71 14.17 2.17
CA SER A 51 -10.32 13.08 2.95
C SER A 51 -11.44 12.33 2.22
N GLY A 52 -12.15 12.99 1.30
CA GLY A 52 -13.18 12.38 0.46
C GLY A 52 -12.63 11.47 -0.65
N ASP A 53 -11.32 11.53 -0.90
CA ASP A 53 -10.65 10.70 -1.91
C ASP A 53 -9.94 9.48 -1.31
N VAL A 54 -10.10 9.25 -0.01
CA VAL A 54 -9.55 8.05 0.65
C VAL A 54 -10.28 6.81 0.14
N THR A 55 -9.53 5.85 -0.34
CA THR A 55 -10.04 4.55 -0.81
C THR A 55 -9.91 3.46 0.24
N CYS A 56 -8.82 3.51 1.00
CA CYS A 56 -8.55 2.60 2.11
C CYS A 56 -7.89 3.35 3.28
N ASN A 57 -8.24 2.95 4.50
CA ASN A 57 -7.56 3.33 5.73
C ASN A 57 -6.89 2.09 6.32
N ILE A 58 -5.61 2.21 6.72
CA ILE A 58 -4.78 1.12 7.25
C ILE A 58 -4.64 1.32 8.76
N SER A 59 -4.98 0.32 9.55
CA SER A 59 -4.78 0.36 11.00
C SER A 59 -4.31 -0.99 11.53
N GLY A 60 -3.04 -1.06 11.94
CA GLY A 60 -2.38 -2.32 12.26
C GLY A 60 -2.45 -3.29 11.09
N SER A 61 -2.88 -4.52 11.34
CA SER A 61 -3.03 -5.57 10.31
C SER A 61 -4.33 -5.48 9.50
N LYS A 62 -5.14 -4.41 9.66
CA LYS A 62 -6.46 -4.31 9.04
C LYS A 62 -6.53 -3.19 8.02
N ILE A 63 -7.21 -3.50 6.92
CA ILE A 63 -7.55 -2.55 5.87
C ILE A 63 -9.04 -2.26 5.94
N TYR A 64 -9.40 -1.00 6.07
CA TYR A 64 -10.77 -0.52 6.16
C TYR A 64 -11.20 0.15 4.86
N LYS A 65 -12.49 0.08 4.57
CA LYS A 65 -13.12 0.76 3.44
C LYS A 65 -13.06 2.28 3.64
N GLU A 66 -12.63 3.00 2.60
CA GLU A 66 -12.60 4.45 2.61
C GLU A 66 -11.87 5.02 3.85
N ASN A 67 -12.36 6.08 4.44
CA ASN A 67 -11.78 6.70 5.64
C ASN A 67 -12.34 6.12 6.95
N SER A 68 -12.92 4.92 6.91
CA SER A 68 -13.51 4.28 8.09
C SER A 68 -12.46 3.71 9.05
N SER A 69 -12.83 3.60 10.32
CA SER A 69 -12.14 2.83 11.37
C SER A 69 -13.10 1.87 12.09
N TYR A 70 -14.33 1.74 11.57
CA TYR A 70 -15.37 0.93 12.16
C TYR A 70 -15.17 -0.56 11.82
N SER A 71 -15.32 -1.46 12.79
CA SER A 71 -15.06 -2.89 12.62
C SER A 71 -15.90 -3.56 11.52
N GLY A 72 -17.10 -3.03 11.23
CA GLY A 72 -17.97 -3.52 10.16
C GLY A 72 -17.46 -3.16 8.75
N ASP A 73 -16.54 -2.20 8.64
CA ASP A 73 -15.99 -1.72 7.37
C ASP A 73 -14.61 -2.33 7.06
N VAL A 74 -14.18 -3.35 7.81
CA VAL A 74 -12.93 -4.05 7.52
C VAL A 74 -13.06 -4.82 6.21
N LEU A 75 -12.21 -4.50 5.25
CA LEU A 75 -12.08 -5.19 3.97
C LEU A 75 -11.22 -6.45 4.12
N TYR A 76 -10.08 -6.29 4.79
CA TYR A 76 -9.10 -7.37 4.95
C TYR A 76 -8.45 -7.32 6.33
N ASN A 77 -8.09 -8.51 6.82
CA ASN A 77 -7.21 -8.73 7.96
C ASN A 77 -5.97 -9.49 7.45
N ILE A 78 -4.77 -9.07 7.84
CA ILE A 78 -3.51 -9.59 7.32
C ILE A 78 -2.73 -10.24 8.45
N GLN A 79 -2.32 -11.50 8.26
CA GLN A 79 -1.50 -12.24 9.22
C GLN A 79 -0.53 -13.16 8.47
N ASP A 80 0.77 -13.07 8.76
CA ASP A 80 1.82 -13.93 8.20
C ASP A 80 1.77 -14.04 6.67
N GLY A 81 1.58 -12.91 5.98
CA GLY A 81 1.48 -12.86 4.54
C GLY A 81 0.16 -13.40 3.95
N LYS A 82 -0.77 -13.83 4.79
CA LYS A 82 -2.11 -14.26 4.40
C LYS A 82 -3.10 -13.12 4.57
N VAL A 83 -3.92 -12.88 3.56
CA VAL A 83 -4.93 -11.83 3.52
C VAL A 83 -6.31 -12.49 3.63
N TYR A 84 -6.97 -12.22 4.73
CA TYR A 84 -8.29 -12.76 5.06
C TYR A 84 -9.39 -11.76 4.71
N LYS A 85 -10.56 -12.25 4.34
CA LYS A 85 -11.76 -11.44 4.09
C LYS A 85 -12.29 -10.86 5.41
N ALA A 86 -12.60 -9.58 5.40
CA ALA A 86 -13.14 -8.85 6.56
C ALA A 86 -12.26 -9.03 7.82
N THR A 87 -12.84 -9.28 8.97
CA THR A 87 -12.16 -9.51 10.25
C THR A 87 -11.74 -10.95 10.50
N SER A 88 -11.94 -11.84 9.51
CA SER A 88 -11.70 -13.28 9.67
C SER A 88 -10.23 -13.62 9.93
N THR A 89 -10.03 -14.75 10.59
CA THR A 89 -8.74 -15.44 10.75
C THR A 89 -8.86 -16.90 10.33
N TYR A 90 -10.01 -17.28 9.75
CA TYR A 90 -10.29 -18.65 9.35
C TYR A 90 -9.67 -18.94 7.97
N SER A 91 -9.03 -20.11 7.84
CA SER A 91 -8.28 -20.48 6.63
C SER A 91 -9.12 -20.50 5.35
N GLY A 92 -10.43 -20.78 5.46
CA GLY A 92 -11.37 -20.76 4.34
C GLY A 92 -11.68 -19.36 3.80
N ASP A 93 -11.35 -18.31 4.57
CA ASP A 93 -11.58 -16.92 4.20
C ASP A 93 -10.32 -16.22 3.65
N ILE A 94 -9.25 -16.98 3.38
CA ILE A 94 -8.04 -16.44 2.76
C ILE A 94 -8.34 -16.13 1.29
N VAL A 95 -8.23 -14.85 0.93
CA VAL A 95 -8.44 -14.37 -0.44
C VAL A 95 -7.16 -14.36 -1.27
N MET A 96 -6.02 -14.16 -0.62
CA MET A 96 -4.70 -14.22 -1.25
C MET A 96 -3.61 -14.53 -0.23
N THR A 97 -2.50 -15.10 -0.72
CA THR A 97 -1.26 -15.31 0.05
C THR A 97 -0.13 -14.56 -0.64
N ILE A 98 0.61 -13.75 0.11
CA ILE A 98 1.78 -12.99 -0.36
C ILE A 98 3.03 -13.67 0.21
N LYS A 99 3.87 -14.19 -0.68
CA LYS A 99 5.09 -14.90 -0.30
C LYS A 99 6.16 -14.77 -1.38
N ASP A 100 7.39 -14.49 -0.98
CA ASP A 100 8.58 -14.45 -1.85
C ASP A 100 8.37 -13.56 -3.11
N GLY A 101 7.77 -12.36 -2.91
CA GLY A 101 7.47 -11.42 -3.99
C GLY A 101 6.38 -11.88 -4.95
N LYS A 102 5.59 -12.90 -4.59
CA LYS A 102 4.46 -13.39 -5.39
C LYS A 102 3.17 -13.34 -4.62
N ILE A 103 2.09 -13.09 -5.34
CA ILE A 103 0.73 -13.09 -4.83
C ILE A 103 0.02 -14.29 -5.42
N TYR A 104 -0.42 -15.18 -4.55
CA TYR A 104 -1.14 -16.40 -4.91
C TYR A 104 -2.62 -16.25 -4.61
N LYS A 105 -3.46 -16.92 -5.40
CA LYS A 105 -4.90 -17.00 -5.15
C LYS A 105 -5.18 -17.85 -3.91
N GLY A 106 -5.94 -17.30 -2.95
CA GLY A 106 -6.34 -18.01 -1.74
C GLY A 106 -5.14 -18.56 -0.95
N THR A 107 -5.18 -19.82 -0.58
CA THR A 107 -4.13 -20.54 0.17
C THR A 107 -3.08 -21.19 -0.70
N SER A 108 -3.15 -21.04 -2.02
CA SER A 108 -2.26 -21.72 -2.96
C SER A 108 -0.80 -21.30 -2.79
N SER A 109 0.10 -22.20 -3.20
CA SER A 109 1.53 -21.96 -3.37
C SER A 109 2.03 -22.47 -4.75
N TYR A 110 1.10 -22.85 -5.64
CA TYR A 110 1.43 -23.33 -6.99
C TYR A 110 1.71 -22.17 -7.94
N SER A 111 2.69 -22.35 -8.79
CA SER A 111 3.08 -21.34 -9.79
C SER A 111 1.95 -20.96 -10.75
N GLY A 112 1.03 -21.87 -11.04
CA GLY A 112 -0.14 -21.62 -11.87
C GLY A 112 -1.21 -20.73 -11.21
N ASP A 113 -1.17 -20.59 -9.88
CA ASP A 113 -2.10 -19.77 -9.10
C ASP A 113 -1.52 -18.40 -8.73
N VAL A 114 -0.36 -18.04 -9.30
CA VAL A 114 0.23 -16.70 -9.14
C VAL A 114 -0.62 -15.69 -9.90
N ILE A 115 -1.21 -14.74 -9.17
CA ILE A 115 -2.01 -13.66 -9.76
C ILE A 115 -1.21 -12.39 -10.04
N ALA A 116 -0.10 -12.21 -9.32
CA ALA A 116 0.87 -11.15 -9.61
C ALA A 116 2.26 -11.48 -9.04
N THR A 117 3.29 -10.86 -9.63
CA THR A 117 4.68 -10.92 -9.16
C THR A 117 5.15 -9.49 -8.86
N ILE A 118 5.79 -9.30 -7.70
CA ILE A 118 6.34 -8.03 -7.25
C ILE A 118 7.87 -8.11 -7.34
N ARG A 119 8.49 -7.19 -8.06
CA ARG A 119 9.94 -7.09 -8.17
C ARG A 119 10.37 -5.64 -8.44
N ASP A 120 11.29 -5.14 -7.64
CA ASP A 120 11.88 -3.80 -7.80
C ASP A 120 10.82 -2.68 -7.93
N GLY A 121 9.81 -2.69 -7.03
CA GLY A 121 8.69 -1.75 -7.04
C GLY A 121 7.69 -1.96 -8.18
N LYS A 122 7.91 -2.91 -9.09
CA LYS A 122 7.02 -3.21 -10.21
C LYS A 122 6.13 -4.41 -9.91
N VAL A 123 4.87 -4.29 -10.23
CA VAL A 123 3.87 -5.36 -10.08
C VAL A 123 3.48 -5.88 -11.46
N TYR A 124 3.85 -7.13 -11.72
CA TYR A 124 3.61 -7.82 -12.99
C TYR A 124 2.34 -8.66 -12.89
N THR A 125 1.60 -8.78 -13.98
CA THR A 125 0.44 -9.66 -14.07
C THR A 125 0.88 -11.13 -14.05
N GLY A 126 0.28 -11.94 -13.20
CA GLY A 126 0.59 -13.37 -13.08
C GLY A 126 2.04 -13.64 -12.70
N ASN A 127 2.60 -14.74 -13.21
CA ASN A 127 3.99 -15.15 -12.97
C ASN A 127 4.96 -14.59 -14.02
N SER A 128 4.68 -13.40 -14.56
CA SER A 128 5.49 -12.77 -15.59
C SER A 128 6.68 -11.99 -15.03
N SER A 129 7.66 -11.77 -15.89
CA SER A 129 8.80 -10.87 -15.67
C SER A 129 9.03 -9.93 -16.87
N TYR A 130 8.14 -9.93 -17.85
CA TYR A 130 8.24 -9.09 -19.05
C TYR A 130 7.75 -7.68 -18.76
N SER A 131 8.45 -6.68 -19.27
CA SER A 131 8.12 -5.26 -19.05
C SER A 131 6.72 -4.90 -19.59
N GLY A 132 6.24 -5.58 -20.62
CA GLY A 132 4.88 -5.39 -21.15
C GLY A 132 3.76 -5.86 -20.22
N ASP A 133 4.07 -6.69 -19.23
CA ASP A 133 3.11 -7.25 -18.29
C ASP A 133 3.08 -6.49 -16.94
N ILE A 134 3.75 -5.32 -16.87
CA ILE A 134 3.71 -4.48 -15.68
C ILE A 134 2.34 -3.82 -15.60
N ALA A 135 1.58 -4.20 -14.56
CA ALA A 135 0.28 -3.62 -14.28
C ALA A 135 0.41 -2.21 -13.68
N PHE A 136 1.31 -2.05 -12.71
CA PHE A 136 1.60 -0.77 -12.07
C PHE A 136 2.99 -0.78 -11.42
N THR A 137 3.49 0.42 -11.11
CA THR A 137 4.78 0.64 -10.41
C THR A 137 4.54 1.42 -9.13
N ILE A 138 5.18 1.02 -8.04
CA ILE A 138 5.21 1.69 -6.74
C ILE A 138 6.59 2.35 -6.64
N ASP A 139 6.65 3.66 -6.40
CA ASP A 139 7.90 4.45 -6.46
C ASP A 139 8.76 4.39 -5.19
N ASP A 140 8.21 3.82 -4.11
CA ASP A 140 8.93 3.68 -2.83
C ASP A 140 8.61 2.34 -2.18
N TYR A 141 9.22 2.07 -1.04
CA TYR A 141 8.92 0.88 -0.25
C TYR A 141 7.47 0.92 0.26
N ALA A 142 6.75 -0.19 0.11
CA ALA A 142 5.43 -0.41 0.69
C ALA A 142 5.44 -1.61 1.64
N THR A 143 4.84 -1.47 2.80
CA THR A 143 4.57 -2.61 3.71
C THR A 143 3.56 -3.57 3.07
N ILE A 144 3.38 -4.75 3.65
CA ILE A 144 2.37 -5.71 3.15
C ILE A 144 0.97 -5.10 3.24
N GLU A 145 0.67 -4.39 4.31
CA GLU A 145 -0.62 -3.73 4.53
C GLU A 145 -0.87 -2.63 3.50
N GLU A 146 0.11 -1.78 3.27
CA GLU A 146 0.05 -0.75 2.22
C GLU A 146 -0.12 -1.37 0.85
N PHE A 147 0.65 -2.42 0.56
CA PHE A 147 0.53 -3.14 -0.71
C PHE A 147 -0.89 -3.72 -0.91
N VAL A 148 -1.49 -4.36 0.11
CA VAL A 148 -2.85 -4.90 0.02
C VAL A 148 -3.88 -3.80 -0.20
N ALA A 149 -3.73 -2.65 0.46
CA ALA A 149 -4.60 -1.49 0.28
C ALA A 149 -4.44 -0.87 -1.13
N ILE A 150 -3.20 -0.76 -1.65
CA ILE A 150 -2.91 -0.36 -3.03
C ILE A 150 -3.55 -1.35 -4.01
N TRP A 151 -3.33 -2.66 -3.81
CA TRP A 151 -3.88 -3.72 -4.65
C TRP A 151 -5.42 -3.63 -4.72
N HIS A 152 -6.07 -3.45 -3.57
CA HIS A 152 -7.52 -3.24 -3.53
C HIS A 152 -7.94 -2.02 -4.35
N THR A 153 -7.26 -0.90 -4.17
CA THR A 153 -7.55 0.35 -4.87
C THR A 153 -7.39 0.19 -6.38
N VAL A 154 -6.27 -0.37 -6.84
CA VAL A 154 -6.00 -0.56 -8.28
C VAL A 154 -6.99 -1.53 -8.91
N LYS A 155 -7.36 -2.61 -8.21
CA LYS A 155 -8.17 -3.68 -8.81
C LYS A 155 -9.68 -3.44 -8.77
N TYR A 156 -10.20 -2.74 -7.78
CA TYR A 156 -11.63 -2.62 -7.54
C TYR A 156 -12.19 -1.21 -7.63
N ILE A 157 -11.31 -0.20 -7.70
CA ILE A 157 -11.72 1.21 -7.77
C ILE A 157 -11.33 1.84 -9.11
N TYR A 158 -10.25 1.36 -9.75
CA TYR A 158 -9.76 1.73 -11.09
C TYR A 158 -9.77 0.53 -12.04
#